data_40a5f7a3362c206c265f1eebf3352a16
#
_entry.id   40a5f7a3362c206c265f1eebf3352a16
#
_cell.length_a   1.000
_cell.length_b   1.000
_cell.length_c   1.000
_cell.angle_alpha   90.00
_cell.angle_beta   90.00
_cell.angle_gamma   90.00
#
_symmetry.space_group_name_H-M   'P 1'
#
loop_
_entity.id
_entity.type
_entity.pdbx_description
1 polymer ?
#
loop_
_entity_poly.entity_id
_entity_poly.type
_entity_poly.pdbx_seq_one_letter_code
_entity_poly.pdbx_strand_id
1 'polypeptide(L)'
;PDSDRILSLYANHPEGGQWKQFTGQLQVIPEVEDYTSSDILSCGAFSARGISAMLMGGDERFLPFFGLKLVKGKGFSPSAPNDAVLVNEAFVKKMAIQEPVNYRLVCNGEHLIVGVVEDFVIDNLSRQIQPLLIEYNSTSYNTLVKIKEGSMSVAIQKIKELWKKISGDEEGLKFRTMAGMYEDLHQEEQRVLQMVVLFSWISLFLTALGLFG
;
A
#
# COMPACT_ATOMS: atom_id res chain seq x y z
N PRO A 1 7.25 -0.53 14.95
CA PRO A 1 8.48 -1.28 15.17
C PRO A 1 8.90 -2.11 13.96
N ASP A 2 7.95 -2.65 13.15
CA ASP A 2 8.32 -3.47 11.99
C ASP A 2 8.47 -2.65 10.69
N SER A 3 7.96 -1.43 10.64
CA SER A 3 8.02 -0.56 9.45
C SER A 3 9.44 -0.26 8.97
N ASP A 4 10.40 -0.20 9.90
CA ASP A 4 11.81 0.05 9.60
C ASP A 4 12.49 -1.14 8.90
N ARG A 5 11.90 -2.34 9.02
CA ARG A 5 12.39 -3.57 8.41
C ARG A 5 11.71 -3.91 7.09
N ILE A 6 10.70 -3.14 6.70
CA ILE A 6 9.97 -3.35 5.45
C ILE A 6 10.52 -2.41 4.38
N LEU A 7 11.00 -3.02 3.31
CA LEU A 7 11.54 -2.35 2.13
C LEU A 7 10.54 -2.48 0.98
N SER A 8 10.15 -1.37 0.41
CA SER A 8 9.40 -1.33 -0.83
C SER A 8 10.35 -1.33 -2.01
N LEU A 9 10.16 -2.26 -2.93
CA LEU A 9 10.85 -2.40 -4.18
C LEU A 9 9.91 -2.05 -5.32
N TYR A 10 10.37 -1.24 -6.26
CA TYR A 10 9.63 -0.99 -7.49
C TYR A 10 10.58 -0.78 -8.66
N ALA A 11 10.16 -1.18 -9.84
CA ALA A 11 10.90 -0.97 -11.07
C ALA A 11 10.04 -0.24 -12.10
N ASN A 12 10.67 0.66 -12.84
CA ASN A 12 10.03 1.37 -13.94
C ASN A 12 9.99 0.44 -15.17
N HIS A 13 8.78 -0.06 -15.51
CA HIS A 13 8.52 -0.85 -16.72
C HIS A 13 9.45 -2.06 -16.91
N PRO A 14 9.45 -3.04 -15.99
CA PRO A 14 10.24 -4.25 -16.18
C PRO A 14 9.72 -5.04 -17.39
N GLU A 15 10.62 -5.46 -18.25
CA GLU A 15 10.27 -6.18 -19.48
C GLU A 15 9.92 -7.66 -19.21
N GLY A 16 8.98 -8.19 -19.98
CA GLY A 16 8.84 -9.60 -20.32
C GLY A 16 8.82 -10.61 -19.16
N GLY A 17 8.22 -10.29 -18.02
CA GLY A 17 8.15 -11.25 -16.91
C GLY A 17 9.39 -11.26 -15.98
N GLN A 18 10.35 -10.38 -16.22
CA GLN A 18 11.55 -10.20 -15.36
C GLN A 18 11.16 -9.93 -13.90
N TRP A 19 10.11 -9.13 -13.67
CA TRP A 19 9.63 -8.84 -12.32
C TRP A 19 9.16 -10.09 -11.58
N LYS A 20 8.39 -10.93 -12.24
CA LYS A 20 7.91 -12.20 -11.66
C LYS A 20 9.06 -13.15 -11.36
N GLN A 21 10.06 -13.22 -12.27
CA GLN A 21 11.26 -14.03 -12.06
C GLN A 21 12.08 -13.50 -10.88
N PHE A 22 12.21 -12.18 -10.77
CA PHE A 22 12.93 -11.51 -9.69
C PHE A 22 12.26 -11.75 -8.34
N THR A 23 10.96 -11.44 -8.23
CA THR A 23 10.23 -11.62 -6.97
C THR A 23 10.19 -13.08 -6.52
N GLY A 24 10.06 -14.02 -7.46
CA GLY A 24 10.11 -15.45 -7.16
C GLY A 24 11.46 -15.93 -6.59
N GLN A 25 12.55 -15.18 -6.78
CA GLN A 25 13.86 -15.50 -6.25
C GLN A 25 14.21 -14.74 -4.95
N LEU A 26 13.38 -13.81 -4.48
CA LEU A 26 13.66 -13.06 -3.25
C LEU A 26 13.81 -13.97 -2.02
N GLN A 27 13.07 -15.07 -1.96
CA GLN A 27 13.16 -16.05 -0.86
C GLN A 27 14.50 -16.78 -0.79
N VAL A 28 15.29 -16.77 -1.86
CA VAL A 28 16.63 -17.41 -1.86
C VAL A 28 17.65 -16.55 -1.10
N ILE A 29 17.36 -15.27 -0.89
CA ILE A 29 18.22 -14.35 -0.16
C ILE A 29 18.03 -14.59 1.34
N PRO A 30 19.08 -15.03 2.08
CA PRO A 30 18.95 -15.44 3.48
C PRO A 30 18.48 -14.30 4.42
N GLU A 31 18.74 -13.06 4.04
CA GLU A 31 18.38 -11.85 4.79
C GLU A 31 16.89 -11.47 4.61
N VAL A 32 16.22 -12.01 3.59
CA VAL A 32 14.79 -11.82 3.35
C VAL A 32 14.01 -12.78 4.24
N GLU A 33 13.10 -12.23 5.03
CA GLU A 33 12.19 -12.99 5.90
C GLU A 33 10.92 -13.39 5.14
N ASP A 34 10.30 -12.42 4.46
CA ASP A 34 9.09 -12.63 3.65
C ASP A 34 8.93 -11.51 2.62
N TYR A 35 8.02 -11.69 1.64
CA TYR A 35 7.65 -10.66 0.68
C TYR A 35 6.19 -10.79 0.24
N THR A 36 5.61 -9.68 -0.24
CA THR A 36 4.25 -9.63 -0.81
C THR A 36 4.20 -8.61 -1.93
N SER A 37 3.42 -8.90 -2.96
CA SER A 37 3.09 -7.94 -4.02
C SER A 37 1.97 -7.04 -3.51
N SER A 38 2.18 -5.72 -3.48
CA SER A 38 1.18 -4.80 -2.93
C SER A 38 1.35 -3.39 -3.46
N ASP A 39 0.23 -2.76 -3.79
CA ASP A 39 0.14 -1.34 -4.15
C ASP A 39 -0.27 -0.47 -2.96
N ILE A 40 0.09 -0.86 -1.74
CA ILE A 40 -0.24 -0.13 -0.50
C ILE A 40 0.17 1.36 -0.54
N LEU A 41 1.11 1.69 -1.40
CA LEU A 41 1.68 3.01 -1.55
C LEU A 41 1.01 3.84 -2.64
N SER A 42 0.23 3.21 -3.48
CA SER A 42 -0.57 3.82 -4.54
C SER A 42 -2.05 3.66 -4.21
N CYS A 43 -2.41 3.88 -2.94
CA CYS A 43 -3.78 3.76 -2.49
C CYS A 43 -4.70 4.65 -3.33
N GLY A 44 -5.61 4.02 -4.06
CA GLY A 44 -6.69 4.68 -4.77
C GLY A 44 -7.85 5.02 -3.84
N ALA A 45 -8.79 5.79 -4.36
CA ALA A 45 -10.08 5.99 -3.72
C ALA A 45 -11.14 5.16 -4.42
N PHE A 46 -11.80 4.29 -3.67
CA PHE A 46 -12.98 3.57 -4.10
C PHE A 46 -14.21 4.34 -3.64
N SER A 47 -15.16 4.58 -4.54
CA SER A 47 -16.42 5.25 -4.17
C SER A 47 -17.61 4.44 -4.70
N ALA A 48 -18.43 3.94 -3.79
CA ALA A 48 -19.67 3.24 -4.11
C ALA A 48 -20.78 3.75 -3.22
N ARG A 49 -21.95 4.03 -3.78
CA ARG A 49 -23.15 4.50 -3.05
C ARG A 49 -22.89 5.70 -2.13
N GLY A 50 -22.00 6.63 -2.55
CA GLY A 50 -21.63 7.79 -1.75
C GLY A 50 -20.67 7.48 -0.58
N ILE A 51 -20.12 6.29 -0.52
CA ILE A 51 -19.14 5.87 0.49
C ILE A 51 -17.77 5.83 -0.16
N SER A 52 -16.82 6.57 0.42
CA SER A 52 -15.42 6.49 0.04
C SER A 52 -14.71 5.45 0.90
N ALA A 53 -13.89 4.64 0.27
CA ALA A 53 -13.01 3.67 0.89
C ALA A 53 -11.62 3.77 0.27
N MET A 54 -10.60 3.36 1.00
CA MET A 54 -9.27 3.18 0.43
C MET A 54 -9.26 1.93 -0.46
N LEU A 55 -8.57 2.03 -1.58
CA LEU A 55 -8.35 0.92 -2.51
C LEU A 55 -6.86 0.60 -2.55
N MET A 56 -6.51 -0.66 -2.41
CA MET A 56 -5.14 -1.14 -2.56
C MET A 56 -5.10 -2.49 -3.26
N GLY A 57 -3.97 -2.84 -3.82
CA GLY A 57 -3.70 -4.16 -4.37
C GLY A 57 -2.96 -5.05 -3.37
N GLY A 58 -3.21 -6.35 -3.42
CA GLY A 58 -2.49 -7.35 -2.63
C GLY A 58 -2.57 -8.73 -3.25
N ASP A 59 -1.55 -9.55 -3.01
CA ASP A 59 -1.51 -10.94 -3.42
C ASP A 59 -1.95 -11.90 -2.29
N GLU A 60 -1.79 -13.20 -2.49
CA GLU A 60 -2.13 -14.22 -1.49
C GLU A 60 -1.26 -14.16 -0.23
N ARG A 61 -0.12 -13.49 -0.28
CA ARG A 61 0.81 -13.32 0.85
C ARG A 61 0.51 -12.07 1.68
N PHE A 62 -0.35 -11.18 1.18
CA PHE A 62 -0.64 -9.91 1.83
C PHE A 62 -1.08 -10.08 3.30
N LEU A 63 -2.07 -10.92 3.55
CA LEU A 63 -2.59 -11.13 4.91
C LEU A 63 -1.52 -11.72 5.86
N PRO A 64 -0.85 -12.83 5.54
CA PRO A 64 0.20 -13.37 6.40
C PRO A 64 1.39 -12.42 6.57
N PHE A 65 1.79 -11.68 5.54
CA PHE A 65 2.89 -10.72 5.59
C PHE A 65 2.67 -9.64 6.66
N PHE A 66 1.46 -9.10 6.75
CA PHE A 66 1.08 -8.11 7.76
C PHE A 66 0.53 -8.71 9.06
N GLY A 67 0.39 -10.04 9.14
CA GLY A 67 -0.20 -10.73 10.28
C GLY A 67 -1.69 -10.46 10.48
N LEU A 68 -2.40 -10.09 9.40
CA LEU A 68 -3.81 -9.75 9.45
C LEU A 68 -4.69 -11.00 9.53
N LYS A 69 -5.70 -10.94 10.38
CA LYS A 69 -6.65 -12.04 10.57
C LYS A 69 -7.84 -11.92 9.64
N LEU A 70 -8.20 -13.06 9.08
CA LEU A 70 -9.44 -13.21 8.34
C LEU A 70 -10.59 -13.40 9.33
N VAL A 71 -11.60 -12.53 9.28
CA VAL A 71 -12.78 -12.59 10.16
C VAL A 71 -13.86 -13.48 9.55
N LYS A 72 -14.09 -13.39 8.23
CA LYS A 72 -15.07 -14.19 7.48
C LYS A 72 -14.56 -14.51 6.08
N GLY A 73 -15.01 -15.63 5.51
CA GLY A 73 -14.73 -15.99 4.12
C GLY A 73 -13.37 -16.63 3.91
N LYS A 74 -12.70 -16.26 2.82
CA LYS A 74 -11.39 -16.81 2.39
C LYS A 74 -10.45 -15.68 2.03
N GLY A 75 -9.14 -15.88 2.25
CA GLY A 75 -8.09 -15.04 1.70
C GLY A 75 -7.92 -15.22 0.19
N PHE A 76 -7.03 -14.47 -0.40
CA PHE A 76 -6.67 -14.65 -1.80
C PHE A 76 -5.94 -15.98 -2.02
N SER A 77 -6.09 -16.48 -3.23
CA SER A 77 -5.36 -17.65 -3.73
C SER A 77 -4.98 -17.41 -5.19
N PRO A 78 -3.97 -18.11 -5.74
CA PRO A 78 -3.61 -17.98 -7.16
C PRO A 78 -4.74 -18.32 -8.13
N SER A 79 -5.78 -19.01 -7.66
CA SER A 79 -7.01 -19.34 -8.42
C SER A 79 -8.18 -18.40 -8.11
N ALA A 80 -7.95 -17.31 -7.37
CA ALA A 80 -9.01 -16.34 -7.09
C ALA A 80 -9.50 -15.70 -8.40
N PRO A 81 -10.80 -15.42 -8.52
CA PRO A 81 -11.31 -14.62 -9.63
C PRO A 81 -10.62 -13.25 -9.70
N ASN A 82 -10.46 -12.72 -10.92
CA ASN A 82 -9.83 -11.40 -11.10
C ASN A 82 -10.61 -10.25 -10.46
N ASP A 83 -11.91 -10.45 -10.21
CA ASP A 83 -12.81 -9.52 -9.53
C ASP A 83 -12.88 -9.76 -8.01
N ALA A 84 -12.08 -10.68 -7.48
CA ALA A 84 -12.04 -10.98 -6.06
C ALA A 84 -11.48 -9.81 -5.24
N VAL A 85 -12.18 -9.46 -4.17
CA VAL A 85 -11.76 -8.43 -3.23
C VAL A 85 -11.89 -8.90 -1.79
N LEU A 86 -10.99 -8.39 -0.94
CA LEU A 86 -11.13 -8.45 0.51
C LEU A 86 -11.56 -7.06 1.00
N VAL A 87 -12.34 -7.03 2.07
CA VAL A 87 -12.75 -5.78 2.71
C VAL A 87 -12.50 -5.86 4.22
N ASN A 88 -12.31 -4.71 4.88
CA ASN A 88 -12.24 -4.71 6.34
C ASN A 88 -13.63 -4.59 7.00
N GLU A 89 -13.69 -4.78 8.32
CA GLU A 89 -14.95 -4.70 9.09
C GLU A 89 -15.58 -3.30 8.99
N ALA A 90 -14.76 -2.24 8.98
CA ALA A 90 -15.21 -0.86 8.82
C ALA A 90 -15.93 -0.64 7.48
N PHE A 91 -15.47 -1.26 6.40
CA PHE A 91 -16.14 -1.22 5.10
C PHE A 91 -17.52 -1.89 5.17
N VAL A 92 -17.58 -3.11 5.70
CA VAL A 92 -18.82 -3.87 5.87
C VAL A 92 -19.85 -3.09 6.67
N LYS A 93 -19.42 -2.51 7.80
CA LYS A 93 -20.25 -1.68 8.67
C LYS A 93 -20.77 -0.43 7.95
N LYS A 94 -19.88 0.29 7.26
CA LYS A 94 -20.24 1.55 6.58
C LYS A 94 -21.18 1.31 5.39
N MET A 95 -21.02 0.19 4.68
CA MET A 95 -21.89 -0.24 3.59
C MET A 95 -23.19 -0.92 4.06
N ALA A 96 -23.34 -1.15 5.37
CA ALA A 96 -24.47 -1.88 5.98
C ALA A 96 -24.74 -3.24 5.31
N ILE A 97 -23.67 -3.99 4.95
CA ILE A 97 -23.79 -5.31 4.32
C ILE A 97 -23.95 -6.36 5.41
N GLN A 98 -25.07 -7.09 5.40
CA GLN A 98 -25.33 -8.14 6.40
C GLN A 98 -24.52 -9.41 6.12
N GLU A 99 -24.53 -9.87 4.86
CA GLU A 99 -23.79 -11.03 4.39
C GLU A 99 -22.72 -10.60 3.39
N PRO A 100 -21.50 -10.29 3.84
CA PRO A 100 -20.47 -9.74 2.97
C PRO A 100 -19.82 -10.75 2.04
N VAL A 101 -19.69 -12.01 2.46
CA VAL A 101 -19.04 -13.04 1.63
C VAL A 101 -19.95 -13.39 0.46
N ASN A 102 -19.37 -13.42 -0.75
CA ASN A 102 -20.07 -13.57 -2.04
C ASN A 102 -20.98 -12.39 -2.42
N TYR A 103 -20.88 -11.27 -1.71
CA TYR A 103 -21.57 -10.04 -2.09
C TYR A 103 -20.89 -9.41 -3.30
N ARG A 104 -21.67 -9.01 -4.31
CA ARG A 104 -21.18 -8.31 -5.49
C ARG A 104 -21.31 -6.81 -5.32
N LEU A 105 -20.19 -6.11 -5.38
CA LEU A 105 -20.13 -4.66 -5.45
C LEU A 105 -20.09 -4.25 -6.92
N VAL A 106 -20.88 -3.25 -7.29
CA VAL A 106 -20.85 -2.64 -8.62
C VAL A 106 -20.38 -1.21 -8.50
N CYS A 107 -19.13 -0.95 -8.90
CA CYS A 107 -18.52 0.38 -8.94
C CYS A 107 -17.26 0.32 -9.80
N ASN A 108 -17.22 1.03 -10.91
CA ASN A 108 -16.12 0.98 -11.90
C ASN A 108 -15.74 -0.44 -12.34
N GLY A 109 -16.71 -1.36 -12.30
CA GLY A 109 -16.56 -2.79 -12.53
C GLY A 109 -17.36 -3.58 -11.49
N GLU A 110 -17.30 -4.91 -11.63
CA GLU A 110 -17.86 -5.84 -10.64
C GLU A 110 -16.75 -6.33 -9.73
N HIS A 111 -17.00 -6.33 -8.43
CA HIS A 111 -16.09 -6.85 -7.42
C HIS A 111 -16.81 -7.88 -6.55
N LEU A 112 -16.24 -9.07 -6.41
CA LEU A 112 -16.77 -10.14 -5.57
C LEU A 112 -16.05 -10.13 -4.22
N ILE A 113 -16.76 -9.83 -3.15
CA ILE A 113 -16.19 -9.94 -1.79
C ILE A 113 -15.99 -11.40 -1.46
N VAL A 114 -14.74 -11.85 -1.35
CA VAL A 114 -14.39 -13.23 -1.01
C VAL A 114 -14.09 -13.42 0.47
N GLY A 115 -13.73 -12.33 1.17
CA GLY A 115 -13.46 -12.38 2.60
C GLY A 115 -13.50 -11.02 3.27
N VAL A 116 -13.59 -11.06 4.60
CA VAL A 116 -13.55 -9.91 5.49
C VAL A 116 -12.34 -10.04 6.41
N VAL A 117 -11.51 -9.02 6.46
CA VAL A 117 -10.36 -8.95 7.36
C VAL A 117 -10.64 -8.05 8.55
N GLU A 118 -9.92 -8.29 9.64
CA GLU A 118 -9.98 -7.41 10.80
C GLU A 118 -9.60 -5.96 10.43
N ASP A 119 -10.12 -5.02 11.18
CA ASP A 119 -9.74 -3.62 11.01
C ASP A 119 -8.27 -3.41 11.38
N PHE A 120 -7.52 -2.78 10.50
CA PHE A 120 -6.13 -2.45 10.74
C PHE A 120 -5.80 -1.03 10.28
N VAL A 121 -4.76 -0.47 10.86
CA VAL A 121 -4.28 0.87 10.53
C VAL A 121 -3.11 0.72 9.57
N ILE A 122 -3.28 1.23 8.36
CA ILE A 122 -2.23 1.23 7.32
C ILE A 122 -1.21 2.31 7.61
N ASP A 123 -1.69 3.42 8.17
CA ASP A 123 -0.92 4.61 8.44
C ASP A 123 -1.05 5.01 9.91
N ASN A 124 0.08 5.18 10.58
CA ASN A 124 0.12 5.72 11.95
C ASN A 124 -0.42 7.16 12.06
N LEU A 125 -0.68 7.83 10.93
CA LEU A 125 -1.22 9.18 10.84
C LEU A 125 -2.73 9.23 11.01
N SER A 126 -3.42 8.25 10.48
CA SER A 126 -4.87 8.16 10.59
C SER A 126 -5.24 7.41 11.87
N ARG A 127 -5.55 8.12 12.94
CA ARG A 127 -6.11 7.52 14.17
C ARG A 127 -7.49 6.88 13.96
N GLN A 128 -8.08 7.03 12.77
CA GLN A 128 -9.38 6.47 12.44
C GLN A 128 -9.22 5.32 11.45
N ILE A 129 -9.80 4.19 11.81
CA ILE A 129 -9.94 3.05 10.92
C ILE A 129 -10.83 3.48 9.75
N GLN A 130 -10.26 3.43 8.55
CA GLN A 130 -10.98 3.77 7.32
C GLN A 130 -11.52 2.52 6.64
N PRO A 131 -12.67 2.60 5.96
CA PRO A 131 -13.12 1.54 5.08
C PRO A 131 -12.08 1.24 4.03
N LEU A 132 -11.77 -0.05 3.86
CA LEU A 132 -10.72 -0.54 2.99
C LEU A 132 -11.25 -1.64 2.09
N LEU A 133 -10.81 -1.59 0.83
CA LEU A 133 -11.01 -2.62 -0.16
C LEU A 133 -9.64 -3.02 -0.71
N ILE A 134 -9.35 -4.31 -0.71
CA ILE A 134 -8.12 -4.88 -1.25
C ILE A 134 -8.49 -5.70 -2.49
N GLU A 135 -7.95 -5.32 -3.66
CA GLU A 135 -8.11 -6.08 -4.90
C GLU A 135 -7.02 -7.14 -5.03
N TYR A 136 -7.36 -8.28 -5.60
CA TYR A 136 -6.35 -9.28 -5.93
C TYR A 136 -5.45 -8.77 -7.05
N ASN A 137 -4.19 -8.56 -6.75
CA ASN A 137 -3.19 -8.11 -7.70
C ASN A 137 -1.86 -8.85 -7.50
N SER A 138 -1.69 -9.93 -8.25
CA SER A 138 -0.45 -10.72 -8.25
C SER A 138 0.61 -10.21 -9.23
N THR A 139 0.29 -9.14 -9.98
CA THR A 139 1.15 -8.60 -11.05
C THR A 139 1.65 -7.18 -10.78
N SER A 140 1.44 -6.67 -9.57
CA SER A 140 1.97 -5.36 -9.17
C SER A 140 3.49 -5.32 -9.32
N TYR A 141 3.98 -4.22 -9.89
CA TYR A 141 5.42 -3.94 -9.95
C TYR A 141 5.97 -3.33 -8.65
N ASN A 142 5.15 -3.30 -7.61
CA ASN A 142 5.55 -2.95 -6.25
C ASN A 142 5.58 -4.22 -5.40
N THR A 143 6.68 -4.44 -4.71
CA THR A 143 6.86 -5.58 -3.82
C THR A 143 7.39 -5.08 -2.48
N LEU A 144 6.71 -5.45 -1.42
CA LEU A 144 7.16 -5.22 -0.05
C LEU A 144 8.00 -6.42 0.39
N VAL A 145 9.14 -6.15 0.97
CA VAL A 145 10.08 -7.19 1.42
C VAL A 145 10.39 -6.95 2.89
N LYS A 146 10.17 -7.95 3.71
CA LYS A 146 10.52 -7.93 5.13
C LYS A 146 11.94 -8.46 5.30
N ILE A 147 12.79 -7.63 5.89
CA ILE A 147 14.20 -7.92 6.08
C ILE A 147 14.46 -8.32 7.53
N LYS A 148 15.35 -9.29 7.75
CA LYS A 148 15.82 -9.68 9.08
C LYS A 148 16.49 -8.51 9.77
N GLU A 149 16.32 -8.43 11.07
CA GLU A 149 16.88 -7.36 11.89
C GLU A 149 18.40 -7.24 11.69
N GLY A 150 18.88 -6.01 11.57
CA GLY A 150 20.31 -5.70 11.40
C GLY A 150 20.89 -6.05 10.00
N SER A 151 20.09 -6.58 9.08
CA SER A 151 20.59 -7.07 7.78
C SER A 151 20.23 -6.17 6.60
N MET A 152 19.70 -4.97 6.83
CA MET A 152 19.15 -4.11 5.79
C MET A 152 20.17 -3.80 4.66
N SER A 153 21.37 -3.36 5.01
CA SER A 153 22.40 -2.97 4.01
C SER A 153 22.84 -4.17 3.16
N VAL A 154 23.02 -5.34 3.79
CA VAL A 154 23.42 -6.57 3.10
C VAL A 154 22.28 -7.07 2.20
N ALA A 155 21.04 -7.02 2.68
CA ALA A 155 19.88 -7.40 1.90
C ALA A 155 19.73 -6.52 0.65
N ILE A 156 19.84 -5.19 0.79
CA ILE A 156 19.76 -4.26 -0.34
C ILE A 156 20.81 -4.58 -1.39
N GLN A 157 22.04 -4.84 -0.98
CA GLN A 157 23.12 -5.19 -1.92
C GLN A 157 22.80 -6.48 -2.69
N LYS A 158 22.40 -7.55 -2.00
CA LYS A 158 22.06 -8.83 -2.64
C LYS A 158 20.82 -8.72 -3.55
N ILE A 159 19.82 -7.93 -3.15
CA ILE A 159 18.65 -7.68 -3.97
C ILE A 159 19.03 -6.93 -5.25
N LYS A 160 19.93 -5.94 -5.18
CA LYS A 160 20.46 -5.22 -6.36
C LYS A 160 21.22 -6.16 -7.28
N GLU A 161 22.10 -7.01 -6.73
CA GLU A 161 22.85 -8.01 -7.50
C GLU A 161 21.92 -8.99 -8.22
N LEU A 162 20.87 -9.46 -7.53
CA LEU A 162 19.85 -10.33 -8.12
C LEU A 162 19.11 -9.63 -9.26
N TRP A 163 18.68 -8.38 -9.05
CA TRP A 163 18.00 -7.58 -10.09
C TRP A 163 18.90 -7.37 -11.30
N LYS A 164 20.14 -6.94 -11.11
CA LYS A 164 21.14 -6.76 -12.17
C LYS A 164 21.34 -8.04 -12.99
N LYS A 165 21.38 -9.21 -12.34
CA LYS A 165 21.53 -10.51 -13.00
C LYS A 165 20.34 -10.84 -13.91
N ILE A 166 19.11 -10.42 -13.53
CA ILE A 166 17.89 -10.76 -14.25
C ILE A 166 17.57 -9.73 -15.33
N SER A 167 17.68 -8.44 -15.01
CA SER A 167 17.29 -7.33 -15.91
C SER A 167 18.43 -6.82 -16.77
N GLY A 168 19.70 -7.03 -16.35
CA GLY A 168 20.84 -6.37 -16.95
C GLY A 168 21.01 -4.89 -16.58
N ASP A 169 20.04 -4.31 -15.86
CA ASP A 169 19.99 -2.93 -15.45
C ASP A 169 20.20 -2.80 -13.93
N GLU A 170 21.21 -2.05 -13.51
CA GLU A 170 21.53 -1.85 -12.11
C GLU A 170 20.70 -0.72 -11.48
N GLU A 171 20.33 0.28 -12.25
CA GLU A 171 19.67 1.50 -11.77
C GLU A 171 18.14 1.43 -11.84
N GLY A 172 17.59 0.47 -12.56
CA GLY A 172 16.15 0.32 -12.78
C GLY A 172 15.35 -0.06 -11.53
N LEU A 173 15.99 -0.61 -10.50
CA LEU A 173 15.34 -0.98 -9.25
C LEU A 173 15.43 0.15 -8.22
N LYS A 174 14.29 0.58 -7.73
CA LYS A 174 14.18 1.62 -6.70
C LYS A 174 13.79 1.00 -5.36
N PHE A 175 14.26 1.64 -4.30
CA PHE A 175 14.07 1.21 -2.91
C PHE A 175 13.50 2.34 -2.09
N ARG A 176 12.52 2.03 -1.23
CA ARG A 176 12.05 2.91 -0.17
C ARG A 176 11.78 2.09 1.08
N THR A 177 12.15 2.59 2.24
CA THR A 177 11.68 2.00 3.51
C THR A 177 10.25 2.48 3.78
N MET A 178 9.43 1.65 4.40
CA MET A 178 8.08 2.07 4.79
C MET A 178 8.14 3.28 5.74
N ALA A 179 9.08 3.29 6.68
CA ALA A 179 9.29 4.44 7.57
C ALA A 179 9.59 5.74 6.80
N GLY A 180 10.52 5.70 5.84
CA GLY A 180 10.85 6.88 5.02
C GLY A 180 9.68 7.38 4.18
N MET A 181 8.78 6.49 3.78
CA MET A 181 7.58 6.87 3.01
C MET A 181 6.57 7.58 3.87
N TYR A 182 6.39 7.15 5.12
CA TYR A 182 5.55 7.86 6.08
C TYR A 182 6.13 9.25 6.41
N GLU A 183 7.45 9.38 6.50
CA GLU A 183 8.11 10.68 6.71
C GLU A 183 7.89 11.64 5.52
N ASP A 184 7.97 11.15 4.29
CA ASP A 184 7.73 11.96 3.08
C ASP A 184 6.29 12.49 3.05
N LEU A 185 5.29 11.66 3.37
CA LEU A 185 3.90 12.08 3.47
C LEU A 185 3.68 13.16 4.53
N HIS A 186 4.32 13.02 5.69
CA HIS A 186 4.28 14.03 6.74
C HIS A 186 4.88 15.38 6.32
N GLN A 187 5.98 15.35 5.59
CA GLN A 187 6.62 16.58 5.13
C GLN A 187 5.75 17.34 4.11
N GLU A 188 5.04 16.64 3.24
CA GLU A 188 4.12 17.27 2.29
C GLU A 188 2.95 17.96 3.00
N GLU A 189 2.32 17.33 3.99
CA GLU A 189 1.26 17.93 4.79
C GLU A 189 1.75 19.18 5.56
N GLN A 190 2.95 19.09 6.16
CA GLN A 190 3.54 20.24 6.87
C GLN A 190 3.84 21.41 5.94
N ARG A 191 4.30 21.16 4.71
CA ARG A 191 4.53 22.21 3.71
C ARG A 191 3.24 22.91 3.32
N VAL A 192 2.16 22.18 3.11
CA VAL A 192 0.84 22.76 2.81
C VAL A 192 0.35 23.62 3.98
N LEU A 193 0.47 23.15 5.21
CA LEU A 193 0.10 23.93 6.40
C LEU A 193 0.93 25.20 6.53
N GLN A 194 2.23 25.13 6.29
CA GLN A 194 3.11 26.31 6.31
C GLN A 194 2.73 27.34 5.24
N MET A 195 2.36 26.90 4.03
CA MET A 195 1.87 27.78 2.98
C MET A 195 0.56 28.47 3.40
N VAL A 196 -0.40 27.72 3.96
CA VAL A 196 -1.68 28.29 4.44
C VAL A 196 -1.44 29.33 5.52
N VAL A 197 -0.56 29.08 6.47
CA VAL A 197 -0.19 30.02 7.53
C VAL A 197 0.45 31.26 6.93
N LEU A 198 1.39 31.11 5.99
CA LEU A 198 2.05 32.24 5.33
C LEU A 198 1.04 33.14 4.59
N PHE A 199 0.15 32.54 3.78
CA PHE A 199 -0.90 33.30 3.08
C PHE A 199 -1.88 33.99 4.04
N SER A 200 -2.18 33.37 5.18
CA SER A 200 -3.02 33.98 6.22
C SER A 200 -2.36 35.22 6.81
N TRP A 201 -1.07 35.18 7.09
CA TRP A 201 -0.32 36.35 7.56
C TRP A 201 -0.26 37.48 6.53
N ILE A 202 -0.04 37.13 5.25
CA ILE A 202 -0.04 38.13 4.15
C ILE A 202 -1.42 38.78 4.03
N SER A 203 -2.50 38.00 4.08
CA SER A 203 -3.86 38.50 4.00
C SER A 203 -4.20 39.44 5.17
N LEU A 204 -3.79 39.07 6.39
CA LEU A 204 -3.96 39.89 7.58
C LEU A 204 -3.20 41.21 7.46
N PHE A 205 -1.96 41.18 6.97
CA PHE A 205 -1.12 42.35 6.75
C PHE A 205 -1.73 43.30 5.71
N LEU A 206 -2.21 42.76 4.57
CA LEU A 206 -2.87 43.55 3.54
C LEU A 206 -4.17 44.19 4.04
N THR A 207 -4.95 43.45 4.84
CA THR A 207 -6.17 43.97 5.45
C THR A 207 -5.87 45.11 6.41
N ALA A 208 -4.82 44.96 7.23
CA ALA A 208 -4.39 46.02 8.13
C ALA A 208 -3.94 47.26 7.36
N LEU A 209 -3.14 47.11 6.28
CA LEU A 209 -2.75 48.25 5.44
C LEU A 209 -3.95 48.93 4.78
N GLY A 210 -4.98 48.18 4.32
CA GLY A 210 -6.19 48.75 3.75
C GLY A 210 -7.07 49.46 4.76
N LEU A 211 -6.93 49.13 6.06
CA LEU A 211 -7.72 49.81 7.12
C LEU A 211 -7.07 51.14 7.58
N PHE A 212 -5.75 51.24 7.46
CA PHE A 212 -4.96 52.39 7.91
C PHE A 212 -4.48 53.31 6.76
N GLY A 213 -4.74 52.97 5.51
CA GLY A 213 -4.52 53.78 4.31
C GLY A 213 -5.79 54.41 3.83
#